data_e39bd3aeb9964556cde98013a2714612
#
_entry.id   e39bd3aeb9964556cde98013a2714612
#
_cell.length_a   1.000
_cell.length_b   1.000
_cell.length_c   1.000
_cell.angle_alpha   90.00
_cell.angle_beta   90.00
_cell.angle_gamma   90.00
#
_symmetry.space_group_name_H-M   'P 1'
#
loop_
_entity.id
_entity.type
_entity.pdbx_description
1 polymer ?
#
loop_
_entity_poly.entity_id
_entity_poly.type
_entity_poly.pdbx_seq_one_letter_code
_entity_poly.pdbx_strand_id
1 'polypeptide(L)'
;MSYFLENEEVEKVEEVKEQDGIASIEPLLDNRIVRAIREMGFEKLSPIQEQAIPYLLQGEDIIGQAQTGTGKTAAFGIPAIQHINPDVKKLQTIILCPTRELAIQAAEELRKIAKYMHGIKVLPVYGGQDISRQIAGLRGVQIIVGTPGRVMDHMRRRTIKLDLVNMVVLD
;
A
#
# COMPACT_ATOMS: atom_id res chain seq x y z
N MET A 1 -54.82 -10.81 -22.32
CA MET A 1 -54.15 -9.58 -22.73
C MET A 1 -52.72 -9.69 -22.27
N SER A 2 -51.87 -10.09 -23.20
CA SER A 2 -50.44 -10.46 -22.97
C SER A 2 -49.58 -9.23 -23.21
N TYR A 3 -48.74 -8.87 -22.27
CA TYR A 3 -47.68 -7.90 -22.48
C TYR A 3 -46.36 -8.65 -22.51
N PHE A 4 -45.87 -8.90 -23.70
CA PHE A 4 -44.48 -9.16 -23.98
C PHE A 4 -43.80 -7.79 -23.94
N LEU A 5 -42.86 -7.56 -22.98
CA LEU A 5 -41.85 -6.55 -23.08
C LEU A 5 -40.56 -7.26 -23.46
N GLU A 6 -40.09 -6.92 -24.65
CA GLU A 6 -38.94 -7.46 -25.31
C GLU A 6 -37.65 -7.13 -24.53
N ASN A 7 -36.84 -8.18 -24.35
CA ASN A 7 -35.52 -8.16 -23.82
C ASN A 7 -34.52 -7.59 -24.85
N GLU A 8 -34.46 -6.28 -25.03
CA GLU A 8 -33.43 -5.65 -25.88
C GLU A 8 -32.47 -4.71 -25.18
N GLU A 9 -32.52 -4.57 -23.85
CA GLU A 9 -31.62 -3.70 -23.12
C GLU A 9 -30.61 -4.40 -22.20
N VAL A 10 -30.51 -5.72 -22.21
CA VAL A 10 -29.59 -6.48 -21.34
C VAL A 10 -28.29 -6.87 -22.04
N GLU A 11 -28.18 -6.74 -23.36
CA GLU A 11 -26.97 -7.14 -24.10
C GLU A 11 -25.92 -6.04 -24.35
N LYS A 12 -26.05 -4.88 -23.73
CA LYS A 12 -25.08 -3.77 -23.89
C LYS A 12 -24.20 -3.46 -22.68
N VAL A 13 -24.17 -4.32 -21.66
CA VAL A 13 -23.33 -4.10 -20.47
C VAL A 13 -22.13 -5.06 -20.38
N GLU A 14 -21.96 -5.97 -21.33
CA GLU A 14 -20.85 -6.95 -21.33
C GLU A 14 -19.67 -6.63 -22.25
N GLU A 15 -19.53 -5.42 -22.74
CA GLU A 15 -18.26 -4.90 -23.26
C GLU A 15 -17.63 -3.90 -22.30
N VAL A 16 -17.51 -4.24 -21.02
CA VAL A 16 -16.50 -3.63 -20.17
C VAL A 16 -15.19 -4.34 -20.48
N LYS A 17 -14.51 -3.77 -21.46
CA LYS A 17 -13.11 -3.92 -21.81
C LYS A 17 -12.32 -4.71 -20.76
N GLU A 18 -11.80 -5.88 -21.17
CA GLU A 18 -10.56 -6.45 -20.68
C GLU A 18 -9.46 -5.38 -20.85
N GLN A 19 -9.42 -4.38 -20.00
CA GLN A 19 -8.34 -3.40 -19.96
C GLN A 19 -7.28 -3.89 -19.00
N ASP A 20 -6.33 -4.62 -19.57
CA ASP A 20 -4.92 -4.27 -19.49
C ASP A 20 -4.37 -4.09 -18.08
N GLY A 21 -4.65 -5.05 -17.15
CA GLY A 21 -3.87 -5.29 -15.95
C GLY A 21 -3.17 -4.07 -15.36
N ILE A 22 -1.87 -4.18 -15.22
CA ILE A 22 -1.01 -3.11 -14.69
C ILE A 22 -1.01 -1.83 -15.58
N ALA A 23 -1.25 -1.96 -16.90
CA ALA A 23 -1.26 -0.83 -17.83
C ALA A 23 -2.33 0.22 -17.48
N SER A 24 -3.39 -0.16 -16.77
CA SER A 24 -4.43 0.78 -16.32
C SER A 24 -3.95 1.77 -15.26
N ILE A 25 -2.98 1.39 -14.43
CA ILE A 25 -2.44 2.23 -13.35
C ILE A 25 -1.08 2.84 -13.67
N GLU A 26 -0.35 2.30 -14.66
CA GLU A 26 0.99 2.80 -15.02
C GLU A 26 1.04 4.30 -15.29
N PRO A 27 0.08 4.92 -16.02
CA PRO A 27 0.10 6.36 -16.27
C PRO A 27 -0.02 7.21 -14.99
N LEU A 28 -0.48 6.61 -13.89
CA LEU A 28 -0.68 7.27 -12.60
C LEU A 28 0.54 7.16 -11.69
N LEU A 29 1.52 6.33 -12.06
CA LEU A 29 2.65 5.98 -11.22
C LEU A 29 3.97 6.57 -11.72
N ASP A 30 4.90 6.81 -10.80
CA ASP A 30 6.29 7.07 -11.14
C ASP A 30 6.89 5.87 -11.90
N ASN A 31 7.60 6.14 -12.99
CA ASN A 31 8.22 5.09 -13.82
C ASN A 31 9.13 4.15 -13.05
N ARG A 32 9.73 4.60 -11.94
CA ARG A 32 10.58 3.78 -11.07
C ARG A 32 9.76 2.74 -10.29
N ILE A 33 8.53 3.09 -9.91
CA ILE A 33 7.57 2.17 -9.28
C ILE A 33 7.09 1.16 -10.33
N VAL A 34 6.68 1.66 -11.51
CA VAL A 34 6.26 0.80 -12.64
C VAL A 34 7.33 -0.25 -12.95
N ARG A 35 8.59 0.17 -13.05
CA ARG A 35 9.71 -0.75 -13.27
C ARG A 35 9.83 -1.80 -12.17
N ALA A 36 9.71 -1.39 -10.90
CA ALA A 36 9.82 -2.30 -9.76
C ALA A 36 8.71 -3.34 -9.75
N ILE A 37 7.45 -2.94 -9.94
CA ILE A 37 6.32 -3.88 -9.90
C ILE A 37 6.30 -4.82 -11.11
N ARG A 38 6.76 -4.37 -12.29
CA ARG A 38 6.98 -5.27 -13.44
C ARG A 38 8.03 -6.33 -13.14
N GLU A 39 9.15 -5.97 -12.53
CA GLU A 39 10.18 -6.93 -12.10
C GLU A 39 9.69 -7.89 -11.01
N MET A 40 8.70 -7.49 -10.21
CA MET A 40 8.01 -8.37 -9.25
C MET A 40 7.03 -9.34 -9.93
N GLY A 41 6.85 -9.27 -11.25
CA GLY A 41 5.97 -10.15 -12.01
C GLY A 41 4.51 -9.70 -12.07
N PHE A 42 4.24 -8.42 -11.81
CA PHE A 42 2.88 -7.89 -11.95
C PHE A 42 2.54 -7.74 -13.44
N GLU A 43 1.68 -8.61 -13.94
CA GLU A 43 1.12 -8.55 -15.30
C GLU A 43 -0.35 -8.13 -15.26
N LYS A 44 -1.06 -8.66 -14.28
CA LYS A 44 -2.48 -8.36 -14.02
C LYS A 44 -2.65 -7.88 -12.59
N LEU A 45 -3.58 -6.97 -12.40
CA LEU A 45 -4.00 -6.55 -11.07
C LEU A 45 -5.02 -7.53 -10.50
N SER A 46 -4.96 -7.78 -9.20
CA SER A 46 -6.03 -8.47 -8.51
C SER A 46 -7.24 -7.54 -8.34
N PRO A 47 -8.46 -8.07 -8.11
CA PRO A 47 -9.65 -7.23 -7.95
C PRO A 47 -9.51 -6.14 -6.88
N ILE A 48 -8.84 -6.44 -5.75
CA ILE A 48 -8.60 -5.44 -4.70
C ILE A 48 -7.62 -4.35 -5.15
N GLN A 49 -6.63 -4.70 -5.97
CA GLN A 49 -5.68 -3.73 -6.51
C GLN A 49 -6.34 -2.80 -7.53
N GLU A 50 -7.14 -3.35 -8.45
CA GLU A 50 -7.88 -2.57 -9.45
C GLU A 50 -8.84 -1.56 -8.81
N GLN A 51 -9.52 -1.99 -7.74
CA GLN A 51 -10.49 -1.15 -7.05
C GLN A 51 -9.83 -0.13 -6.12
N ALA A 52 -8.76 -0.51 -5.40
CA ALA A 52 -8.22 0.34 -4.34
C ALA A 52 -7.16 1.34 -4.84
N ILE A 53 -6.27 0.93 -5.74
CA ILE A 53 -5.12 1.75 -6.14
C ILE A 53 -5.54 3.12 -6.69
N PRO A 54 -6.50 3.23 -7.63
CA PRO A 54 -6.88 4.53 -8.19
C PRO A 54 -7.39 5.52 -7.14
N TYR A 55 -8.21 5.08 -6.18
CA TYR A 55 -8.74 5.94 -5.11
C TYR A 55 -7.64 6.37 -4.14
N LEU A 56 -6.79 5.43 -3.72
CA LEU A 56 -5.68 5.73 -2.82
C LEU A 56 -4.65 6.68 -3.46
N LEU A 57 -4.43 6.60 -4.78
CA LEU A 57 -3.57 7.54 -5.51
C LEU A 57 -4.17 8.95 -5.56
N GLN A 58 -5.49 9.09 -5.47
CA GLN A 58 -6.18 10.37 -5.36
C GLN A 58 -6.23 10.92 -3.93
N GLY A 59 -5.73 10.14 -2.94
CA GLY A 59 -5.73 10.50 -1.53
C GLY A 59 -7.07 10.24 -0.83
N GLU A 60 -7.92 9.41 -1.40
CA GLU A 60 -9.21 9.06 -0.80
C GLU A 60 -9.05 7.97 0.26
N ASP A 61 -9.90 8.03 1.29
CA ASP A 61 -10.00 7.00 2.32
C ASP A 61 -10.84 5.82 1.80
N ILE A 62 -10.37 4.61 2.01
CA ILE A 62 -11.08 3.40 1.60
C ILE A 62 -11.14 2.35 2.71
N ILE A 63 -12.17 1.54 2.67
CA ILE A 63 -12.26 0.28 3.41
C ILE A 63 -12.31 -0.84 2.38
N GLY A 64 -11.24 -1.63 2.32
CA GLY A 64 -11.12 -2.76 1.38
C GLY A 64 -11.17 -4.10 2.11
N GLN A 65 -12.02 -5.00 1.65
CA GLN A 65 -12.09 -6.37 2.15
C GLN A 65 -11.61 -7.34 1.08
N ALA A 66 -10.56 -8.10 1.40
CA ALA A 66 -10.04 -9.15 0.54
C ALA A 66 -9.41 -10.27 1.38
N GLN A 67 -9.38 -11.47 0.84
CA GLN A 67 -8.75 -12.61 1.51
C GLN A 67 -7.21 -12.44 1.58
N THR A 68 -6.57 -13.19 2.47
CA THR A 68 -5.10 -13.28 2.52
C THR A 68 -4.55 -13.84 1.20
N GLY A 69 -3.40 -13.33 0.75
CA GLY A 69 -2.78 -13.78 -0.50
C GLY A 69 -3.36 -13.19 -1.78
N THR A 70 -4.32 -12.26 -1.70
CA THR A 70 -4.94 -11.61 -2.87
C THR A 70 -4.24 -10.33 -3.32
N GLY A 71 -3.06 -10.02 -2.78
CA GLY A 71 -2.29 -8.84 -3.17
C GLY A 71 -2.69 -7.54 -2.45
N LYS A 72 -3.32 -7.62 -1.26
CA LYS A 72 -3.65 -6.43 -0.46
C LYS A 72 -2.45 -5.55 -0.16
N THR A 73 -1.30 -6.15 0.16
CA THR A 73 -0.09 -5.39 0.49
C THR A 73 0.32 -4.48 -0.65
N ALA A 74 0.29 -4.95 -1.90
CA ALA A 74 0.57 -4.11 -3.05
C ALA A 74 -0.54 -3.09 -3.30
N ALA A 75 -1.80 -3.42 -3.00
CA ALA A 75 -2.93 -2.50 -3.17
C ALA A 75 -2.77 -1.22 -2.36
N PHE A 76 -2.27 -1.28 -1.14
CA PHE A 76 -1.93 -0.08 -0.36
C PHE A 76 -0.46 0.33 -0.48
N GLY A 77 0.44 -0.62 -0.73
CA GLY A 77 1.88 -0.38 -0.79
C GLY A 77 2.31 0.47 -1.98
N ILE A 78 1.74 0.26 -3.16
CA ILE A 78 2.01 1.06 -4.36
C ILE A 78 1.64 2.53 -4.13
N PRO A 79 0.41 2.88 -3.71
CA PRO A 79 0.05 4.26 -3.38
C PRO A 79 0.90 4.84 -2.23
N ALA A 80 1.19 4.04 -1.20
CA ALA A 80 2.01 4.49 -0.09
C ALA A 80 3.40 4.93 -0.55
N ILE A 81 4.07 4.16 -1.41
CA ILE A 81 5.37 4.53 -1.96
C ILE A 81 5.27 5.73 -2.90
N GLN A 82 4.21 5.79 -3.73
CA GLN A 82 3.98 6.90 -4.67
C GLN A 82 3.85 8.25 -3.94
N HIS A 83 3.22 8.27 -2.77
CA HIS A 83 2.97 9.50 -2.00
C HIS A 83 4.17 9.94 -1.13
N ILE A 84 5.21 9.13 -0.99
CA ILE A 84 6.38 9.53 -0.22
C ILE A 84 7.17 10.62 -0.93
N ASN A 85 7.43 11.70 -0.21
CA ASN A 85 8.45 12.65 -0.60
C ASN A 85 9.83 12.15 -0.11
N PRO A 86 10.72 11.68 -1.00
CA PRO A 86 11.99 11.10 -0.60
C PRO A 86 12.98 12.13 -0.02
N ASP A 87 12.78 13.41 -0.26
CA ASP A 87 13.63 14.49 0.26
C ASP A 87 13.33 14.81 1.72
N VAL A 88 12.11 14.49 2.16
CA VAL A 88 11.67 14.66 3.55
C VAL A 88 12.03 13.42 4.36
N LYS A 89 13.11 13.51 5.16
CA LYS A 89 13.64 12.39 5.98
C LYS A 89 12.89 12.26 7.31
N LYS A 90 11.56 12.21 7.26
CA LYS A 90 10.66 12.08 8.41
C LYS A 90 9.56 11.07 8.08
N LEU A 91 8.92 10.55 9.13
CA LEU A 91 7.80 9.61 9.01
C LEU A 91 6.62 10.25 8.27
N GLN A 92 6.14 9.57 7.24
CA GLN A 92 5.03 10.03 6.39
C GLN A 92 3.92 8.98 6.30
N THR A 93 4.23 7.70 6.49
CA THR A 93 3.24 6.61 6.42
C THR A 93 3.42 5.64 7.58
N ILE A 94 2.31 5.21 8.17
CA ILE A 94 2.26 4.15 9.18
C ILE A 94 1.34 3.03 8.68
N ILE A 95 1.84 1.80 8.71
CA ILE A 95 1.08 0.60 8.39
C ILE A 95 1.04 -0.27 9.63
N LEU A 96 -0.16 -0.58 10.11
CA LEU A 96 -0.37 -1.44 11.28
C LEU A 96 -0.76 -2.84 10.81
N CYS A 97 -0.01 -3.83 11.24
CA CYS A 97 -0.25 -5.24 10.99
C CYS A 97 -0.54 -5.96 12.30
N PRO A 98 -1.43 -6.97 12.32
CA PRO A 98 -1.80 -7.67 13.55
C PRO A 98 -0.67 -8.52 14.15
N THR A 99 0.27 -9.00 13.33
CA THR A 99 1.36 -9.85 13.77
C THR A 99 2.72 -9.32 13.31
N ARG A 100 3.76 -9.71 14.03
CA ARG A 100 5.15 -9.43 13.71
C ARG A 100 5.53 -9.95 12.33
N GLU A 101 5.11 -11.17 12.00
CA GLU A 101 5.42 -11.83 10.74
C GLU A 101 4.83 -11.06 9.57
N LEU A 102 3.58 -10.62 9.67
CA LEU A 102 2.93 -9.81 8.65
C LEU A 102 3.59 -8.44 8.50
N ALA A 103 4.00 -7.80 9.60
CA ALA A 103 4.72 -6.53 9.54
C ALA A 103 6.07 -6.66 8.80
N ILE A 104 6.81 -7.75 9.04
CA ILE A 104 8.07 -8.02 8.34
C ILE A 104 7.82 -8.25 6.85
N GLN A 105 6.84 -9.10 6.50
CA GLN A 105 6.50 -9.41 5.10
C GLN A 105 6.06 -8.15 4.33
N ALA A 106 5.17 -7.36 4.93
CA ALA A 106 4.72 -6.12 4.31
C ALA A 106 5.89 -5.13 4.11
N ALA A 107 6.76 -4.99 5.11
CA ALA A 107 7.94 -4.12 4.96
C ALA A 107 8.88 -4.58 3.85
N GLU A 108 9.07 -5.89 3.67
CA GLU A 108 9.87 -6.44 2.57
C GLU A 108 9.23 -6.17 1.21
N GLU A 109 7.92 -6.34 1.09
CA GLU A 109 7.19 -6.05 -0.15
C GLU A 109 7.25 -4.57 -0.51
N LEU A 110 7.05 -3.67 0.45
CA LEU A 110 7.20 -2.24 0.22
C LEU A 110 8.62 -1.86 -0.24
N ARG A 111 9.65 -2.48 0.33
CA ARG A 111 11.04 -2.26 -0.12
C ARG A 111 11.26 -2.71 -1.56
N LYS A 112 10.61 -3.80 -2.00
CA LYS A 112 10.66 -4.25 -3.40
C LYS A 112 9.98 -3.23 -4.32
N ILE A 113 8.80 -2.72 -3.95
CA ILE A 113 8.10 -1.67 -4.70
C ILE A 113 8.96 -0.39 -4.77
N ALA A 114 9.62 -0.03 -3.67
CA ALA A 114 10.50 1.16 -3.59
C ALA A 114 11.90 0.95 -4.17
N LYS A 115 12.20 -0.20 -4.79
CA LYS A 115 13.55 -0.61 -5.22
C LYS A 115 14.33 0.48 -5.97
N TYR A 116 13.66 1.20 -6.83
CA TYR A 116 14.26 2.28 -7.64
C TYR A 116 14.00 3.70 -7.12
N MET A 117 13.26 3.80 -6.01
CA MET A 117 12.96 5.06 -5.34
C MET A 117 14.05 5.36 -4.29
N HIS A 118 15.19 5.92 -4.76
CA HIS A 118 16.31 6.20 -3.85
C HIS A 118 15.91 7.12 -2.71
N GLY A 119 16.38 6.77 -1.51
CA GLY A 119 16.18 7.58 -0.32
C GLY A 119 14.92 7.26 0.48
N ILE A 120 14.06 6.35 0.02
CA ILE A 120 12.93 5.83 0.81
C ILE A 120 13.41 4.72 1.74
N LYS A 121 13.07 4.86 3.03
CA LYS A 121 13.38 3.88 4.07
C LYS A 121 12.12 3.34 4.70
N VAL A 122 11.98 2.02 4.70
CA VAL A 122 10.89 1.28 5.33
C VAL A 122 11.44 0.50 6.51
N LEU A 123 10.88 0.72 7.70
CA LEU A 123 11.31 0.05 8.93
C LEU A 123 10.16 -0.77 9.53
N PRO A 124 10.32 -2.09 9.72
CA PRO A 124 9.41 -2.88 10.53
C PRO A 124 9.69 -2.64 12.02
N VAL A 125 8.62 -2.41 12.80
CA VAL A 125 8.68 -2.23 14.27
C VAL A 125 7.69 -3.16 14.97
N TYR A 126 8.17 -4.03 15.84
CA TYR A 126 7.36 -5.08 16.47
C TYR A 126 7.91 -5.48 17.84
N GLY A 127 7.07 -6.13 18.65
CA GLY A 127 7.45 -6.61 19.96
C GLY A 127 8.43 -7.79 19.93
N GLY A 128 9.05 -8.10 21.08
CA GLY A 128 10.01 -9.21 21.20
C GLY A 128 11.43 -8.88 20.71
N GLN A 129 11.69 -7.67 20.28
CA GLN A 129 13.00 -7.15 19.93
C GLN A 129 13.35 -5.96 20.85
N ASP A 130 14.63 -5.76 21.13
CA ASP A 130 15.09 -4.58 21.87
C ASP A 130 14.67 -3.30 21.14
N ILE A 131 13.93 -2.45 21.86
CA ILE A 131 13.43 -1.19 21.32
C ILE A 131 14.56 -0.22 20.95
N SER A 132 15.70 -0.27 21.65
CA SER A 132 16.85 0.59 21.39
C SER A 132 17.39 0.40 19.97
N ARG A 133 17.38 -0.84 19.49
CA ARG A 133 17.77 -1.15 18.09
C ARG A 133 16.80 -0.56 17.08
N GLN A 134 15.50 -0.60 17.37
CA GLN A 134 14.48 0.00 16.52
C GLN A 134 14.61 1.53 16.53
N ILE A 135 14.84 2.15 17.69
CA ILE A 135 15.06 3.61 17.81
C ILE A 135 16.25 4.04 16.95
N ALA A 136 17.37 3.31 17.02
CA ALA A 136 18.54 3.59 16.18
C ALA A 136 18.22 3.51 14.67
N GLY A 137 17.33 2.57 14.30
CA GLY A 137 16.88 2.39 12.91
C GLY A 137 15.94 3.47 12.38
N LEU A 138 15.31 4.27 13.26
CA LEU A 138 14.29 5.26 12.85
C LEU A 138 14.85 6.48 12.12
N ARG A 139 16.18 6.67 12.12
CA ARG A 139 16.79 7.83 11.49
C ARG A 139 16.51 7.87 9.98
N GLY A 140 15.75 8.90 9.57
CA GLY A 140 15.43 9.16 8.18
C GLY A 140 14.42 8.16 7.57
N VAL A 141 13.63 7.48 8.40
CA VAL A 141 12.57 6.55 7.97
C VAL A 141 11.33 7.33 7.58
N GLN A 142 10.78 7.03 6.41
CA GLN A 142 9.52 7.60 5.94
C GLN A 142 8.33 6.67 6.17
N ILE A 143 8.54 5.36 6.19
CA ILE A 143 7.46 4.36 6.37
C ILE A 143 7.79 3.44 7.53
N ILE A 144 6.86 3.34 8.48
CA ILE A 144 6.89 2.32 9.54
C ILE A 144 5.81 1.29 9.23
N VAL A 145 6.18 0.01 9.32
CA VAL A 145 5.24 -1.12 9.29
C VAL A 145 5.34 -1.83 10.63
N GLY A 146 4.28 -1.84 11.41
CA GLY A 146 4.43 -2.32 12.78
C GLY A 146 3.21 -2.95 13.41
N THR A 147 3.46 -3.67 14.51
CA THR A 147 2.39 -4.14 15.39
C THR A 147 1.91 -2.97 16.27
N PRO A 148 0.58 -2.86 16.52
CA PRO A 148 0.01 -1.70 17.21
C PRO A 148 0.69 -1.40 18.54
N GLY A 149 0.90 -2.41 19.38
CA GLY A 149 1.51 -2.23 20.71
C GLY A 149 2.92 -1.61 20.66
N ARG A 150 3.76 -2.02 19.70
CA ARG A 150 5.11 -1.47 19.55
C ARG A 150 5.09 -0.07 18.92
N VAL A 151 4.21 0.19 17.98
CA VAL A 151 4.03 1.56 17.43
C VAL A 151 3.58 2.51 18.53
N MET A 152 2.61 2.10 19.37
CA MET A 152 2.17 2.88 20.52
C MET A 152 3.30 3.12 21.54
N ASP A 153 4.19 2.15 21.76
CA ASP A 153 5.34 2.30 22.65
C ASP A 153 6.32 3.37 22.10
N HIS A 154 6.61 3.35 20.81
CA HIS A 154 7.38 4.39 20.15
C HIS A 154 6.73 5.78 20.27
N MET A 155 5.39 5.87 20.14
CA MET A 155 4.65 7.12 20.31
C MET A 155 4.77 7.65 21.75
N ARG A 156 4.54 6.79 22.77
CA ARG A 156 4.67 7.16 24.20
C ARG A 156 6.07 7.63 24.54
N ARG A 157 7.08 7.00 23.96
CA ARG A 157 8.51 7.38 24.12
C ARG A 157 8.92 8.59 23.28
N ARG A 158 8.00 9.11 22.44
CA ARG A 158 8.26 10.22 21.51
C ARG A 158 9.44 9.97 20.57
N THR A 159 9.74 8.72 20.26
CA THR A 159 10.79 8.31 19.31
C THR A 159 10.33 8.41 17.85
N ILE A 160 9.02 8.45 17.61
CA ILE A 160 8.41 8.80 16.33
C ILE A 160 7.56 10.07 16.48
N LYS A 161 7.53 10.88 15.43
CA LYS A 161 6.71 12.10 15.34
C LYS A 161 5.68 11.89 14.24
N LEU A 162 4.44 12.33 14.48
CA LEU A 162 3.32 12.12 13.58
C LEU A 162 2.98 13.37 12.75
N ASP A 163 3.69 14.45 12.94
CA ASP A 163 3.43 15.77 12.36
C ASP A 163 3.40 15.79 10.82
N LEU A 164 4.04 14.85 10.16
CA LEU A 164 4.05 14.69 8.70
C LEU A 164 3.43 13.39 8.19
N VAL A 165 2.79 12.63 9.07
CA VAL A 165 2.06 11.42 8.66
C VAL A 165 0.81 11.83 7.90
N ASN A 166 0.72 11.41 6.65
CA ASN A 166 -0.39 11.69 5.75
C ASN A 166 -1.13 10.43 5.31
N MET A 167 -0.61 9.25 5.63
CA MET A 167 -1.27 7.98 5.33
C MET A 167 -1.15 7.00 6.50
N VAL A 168 -2.27 6.40 6.87
CA VAL A 168 -2.33 5.31 7.85
C VAL A 168 -3.08 4.13 7.25
N VAL A 169 -2.49 2.94 7.34
CA VAL A 169 -3.09 1.69 6.87
C VAL A 169 -3.32 0.76 8.06
N LEU A 170 -4.52 0.20 8.15
CA LEU A 170 -4.89 -0.85 9.10
C LEU A 170 -5.05 -2.16 8.30
N ASP A 171 -4.02 -3.00 8.30
CA ASP A 171 -4.01 -4.27 7.56
C ASP A 171 -4.48 -5.45 8.44
#